data_aa66c21fea0abbc03ddead5d9e430413
#
_entry.id   aa66c21fea0abbc03ddead5d9e430413
#
_cell.length_a   1.000
_cell.length_b   1.000
_cell.length_c   1.000
_cell.angle_alpha   90.00
_cell.angle_beta   90.00
_cell.angle_gamma   90.00
#
_symmetry.space_group_name_H-M   'P 1'
#
loop_
_entity.id
_entity.type
_entity.pdbx_description
1 polymer ?
#
loop_
_entity_poly.entity_id
_entity_poly.type
_entity_poly.pdbx_seq_one_letter_code
_entity_poly.pdbx_strand_id
1 'polypeptide(L)'
;MLTNNPNWWIRGESDSFNSAYVPPRTDTVVHYAGSDSVLSASEINTYNANRRPTEGNLVQIPSFGTAVGIPFKKAGLSTLTLNDDQLCGIFSGQITDWSALDSSVSGMIKVVYHSDSSGTSEILTRHLNAVCVIGYNSNVTFVISTKLSDSFPGGVMPANFVGRILSTGMRDAVATGNTIGYLSPNYINTTFAPSSAVATQNLTAASLTNANDGLDYQPDYLNTMQALSDLPAVGGDLSRPESWALTVATPPAGYPISGLTYLDQVQCYKDATVQGKILAFLDRHTTYSGTNNNRPRIRNNGFAPLPTTLVSAIRDNLINNVNGKNVNIGNTTACAGKAGR
;
A
#
# COMPACT_ATOMS: atom_id res chain seq x y z
N MET A 1 4.97 -12.69 3.37
CA MET A 1 5.81 -13.82 2.92
C MET A 1 5.01 -14.84 2.15
N LEU A 2 5.61 -15.45 1.12
CA LEU A 2 4.96 -16.51 0.34
C LEU A 2 4.84 -17.78 1.21
N THR A 3 3.72 -17.93 1.87
CA THR A 3 3.36 -19.14 2.62
C THR A 3 2.34 -19.95 1.84
N ASN A 4 2.30 -21.25 2.05
CA ASN A 4 1.28 -22.11 1.44
C ASN A 4 0.03 -22.22 2.35
N ASN A 5 -0.14 -21.31 3.31
CA ASN A 5 -1.31 -21.29 4.16
C ASN A 5 -2.51 -20.71 3.39
N PRO A 6 -3.50 -21.54 3.03
CA PRO A 6 -4.64 -21.09 2.22
C PRO A 6 -5.49 -20.01 2.92
N ASN A 7 -5.39 -19.88 4.24
CA ASN A 7 -6.13 -18.86 4.99
C ASN A 7 -5.58 -17.43 4.80
N TRP A 8 -4.37 -17.27 4.27
CA TRP A 8 -3.74 -15.97 4.10
C TRP A 8 -4.20 -15.22 2.85
N TRP A 9 -4.41 -15.92 1.76
CA TRP A 9 -4.80 -15.31 0.48
C TRP A 9 -6.29 -15.47 0.15
N ILE A 10 -7.04 -16.18 0.98
CA ILE A 10 -8.50 -16.21 0.98
C ILE A 10 -9.08 -14.98 1.69
N ARG A 11 -8.35 -14.37 2.60
CA ARG A 11 -8.72 -13.14 3.29
C ARG A 11 -8.28 -11.92 2.50
N GLY A 12 -8.70 -11.83 1.24
CA GLY A 12 -8.60 -10.57 0.52
C GLY A 12 -9.45 -9.50 1.22
N GLU A 13 -8.94 -8.30 1.30
CA GLU A 13 -9.66 -7.14 1.85
C GLU A 13 -10.75 -6.62 0.91
N SER A 14 -11.09 -7.36 -0.14
CA SER A 14 -12.07 -6.98 -1.14
C SER A 14 -13.44 -7.50 -0.76
N ASP A 15 -14.45 -6.62 -0.79
CA ASP A 15 -15.87 -7.00 -0.64
C ASP A 15 -16.37 -7.94 -1.76
N SER A 16 -15.65 -7.98 -2.86
CA SER A 16 -15.90 -8.96 -3.92
C SER A 16 -15.45 -10.36 -3.51
N PHE A 17 -14.75 -10.47 -2.37
CA PHE A 17 -14.30 -11.74 -1.84
C PHE A 17 -15.43 -12.38 -1.05
N ASN A 18 -15.99 -13.46 -1.59
CA ASN A 18 -16.99 -14.26 -0.88
C ASN A 18 -16.31 -14.91 0.34
N SER A 19 -16.67 -14.50 1.55
CA SER A 19 -16.17 -15.11 2.80
C SER A 19 -16.50 -16.59 2.93
N ALA A 20 -17.46 -17.09 2.13
CA ALA A 20 -17.81 -18.51 2.02
C ALA A 20 -16.97 -19.23 0.94
N TYR A 21 -16.06 -18.53 0.24
CA TYR A 21 -15.20 -19.20 -0.73
C TYR A 21 -14.22 -20.12 -0.02
N VAL A 22 -14.44 -21.40 -0.19
CA VAL A 22 -13.48 -22.44 0.18
C VAL A 22 -12.66 -22.73 -1.07
N PRO A 23 -11.33 -22.56 -1.05
CA PRO A 23 -10.53 -22.89 -2.21
C PRO A 23 -10.77 -24.36 -2.58
N PRO A 24 -10.91 -24.68 -3.87
CA PRO A 24 -11.20 -26.05 -4.31
C PRO A 24 -10.09 -27.05 -3.98
N ARG A 25 -8.95 -26.56 -3.48
CA ARG A 25 -7.77 -27.37 -3.15
C ARG A 25 -7.10 -26.86 -1.89
N THR A 26 -6.79 -27.75 -0.97
CA THR A 26 -6.04 -27.46 0.27
C THR A 26 -4.52 -27.54 0.06
N ASP A 27 -4.06 -28.08 -1.07
CA ASP A 27 -2.66 -28.26 -1.47
C ASP A 27 -2.15 -27.14 -2.41
N THR A 28 -2.83 -26.01 -2.45
CA THR A 28 -2.51 -24.91 -3.36
C THR A 28 -1.19 -24.24 -2.98
N VAL A 29 -0.30 -24.14 -3.95
CA VAL A 29 0.96 -23.39 -3.81
C VAL A 29 0.73 -21.93 -4.13
N VAL A 30 1.10 -21.03 -3.21
CA VAL A 30 1.07 -19.58 -3.44
C VAL A 30 2.29 -19.20 -4.27
N HIS A 31 2.11 -18.65 -5.45
CA HIS A 31 3.20 -18.32 -6.38
C HIS A 31 3.63 -16.86 -6.32
N TYR A 32 2.77 -15.95 -5.86
CA TYR A 32 3.07 -14.54 -5.60
C TYR A 32 2.14 -14.01 -4.50
N ALA A 33 2.51 -12.89 -3.92
CA ALA A 33 1.67 -12.15 -2.97
C ALA A 33 1.67 -10.65 -3.32
N GLY A 34 0.58 -9.95 -3.00
CA GLY A 34 0.52 -8.49 -3.02
C GLY A 34 0.82 -7.93 -1.63
N SER A 35 1.49 -6.78 -1.57
CA SER A 35 1.81 -6.08 -0.33
C SER A 35 1.86 -4.58 -0.57
N ASP A 36 1.38 -3.78 0.40
CA ASP A 36 1.62 -2.33 0.44
C ASP A 36 2.83 -1.99 1.33
N SER A 37 3.47 -3.01 1.92
CA SER A 37 4.66 -2.87 2.76
C SER A 37 5.91 -3.30 2.01
N VAL A 38 7.03 -2.65 2.31
CA VAL A 38 8.34 -3.17 1.92
C VAL A 38 8.72 -4.36 2.80
N LEU A 39 9.45 -5.31 2.21
CA LEU A 39 9.94 -6.46 2.97
C LEU A 39 10.93 -6.02 4.04
N SER A 40 10.71 -6.46 5.27
CA SER A 40 11.62 -6.21 6.38
C SER A 40 12.91 -7.02 6.25
N ALA A 41 13.98 -6.54 6.85
CA ALA A 41 15.26 -7.27 6.90
C ALA A 41 15.09 -8.67 7.49
N SER A 42 14.23 -8.85 8.49
CA SER A 42 13.94 -10.16 9.10
C SER A 42 13.29 -11.12 8.11
N GLU A 43 12.33 -10.65 7.31
CA GLU A 43 11.66 -11.44 6.28
C GLU A 43 12.62 -11.86 5.17
N ILE A 44 13.43 -10.91 4.70
CA ILE A 44 14.46 -11.16 3.69
C ILE A 44 15.48 -12.18 4.20
N ASN A 45 15.98 -12.03 5.42
CA ASN A 45 16.94 -12.97 6.03
C ASN A 45 16.32 -14.37 6.20
N THR A 46 15.06 -14.44 6.64
CA THR A 46 14.34 -15.72 6.77
C THR A 46 14.16 -16.40 5.41
N TYR A 47 13.83 -15.65 4.36
CA TYR A 47 13.74 -16.19 3.02
C TYR A 47 15.11 -16.67 2.52
N ASN A 48 16.14 -15.86 2.68
CA ASN A 48 17.49 -16.18 2.23
C ASN A 48 18.03 -17.46 2.88
N ALA A 49 17.76 -17.68 4.17
CA ALA A 49 18.19 -18.87 4.89
C ALA A 49 17.43 -20.14 4.46
N ASN A 50 16.11 -20.03 4.20
CA ASN A 50 15.25 -21.21 4.09
C ASN A 50 14.78 -21.51 2.65
N ARG A 51 14.73 -20.51 1.76
CA ARG A 51 14.10 -20.63 0.44
C ARG A 51 15.03 -20.30 -0.73
N ARG A 52 15.90 -19.30 -0.58
CA ARG A 52 16.81 -18.89 -1.66
C ARG A 52 17.65 -20.03 -2.24
N PRO A 53 18.13 -21.03 -1.46
CA PRO A 53 18.87 -22.16 -2.02
C PRO A 53 18.08 -22.94 -3.07
N THR A 54 16.78 -23.06 -2.90
CA THR A 54 15.88 -23.85 -3.77
C THR A 54 15.05 -23.01 -4.74
N GLU A 55 14.65 -21.79 -4.36
CA GLU A 55 13.68 -20.98 -5.10
C GLU A 55 14.32 -19.74 -5.79
N GLY A 56 15.66 -19.55 -5.63
CA GLY A 56 16.35 -18.37 -6.19
C GLY A 56 16.13 -17.11 -5.38
N ASN A 57 16.31 -15.95 -6.00
CA ASN A 57 16.14 -14.67 -5.31
C ASN A 57 14.67 -14.42 -4.95
N LEU A 58 14.45 -13.79 -3.80
CA LEU A 58 13.17 -13.12 -3.49
C LEU A 58 13.10 -11.84 -4.31
N VAL A 59 11.99 -11.62 -4.99
CA VAL A 59 11.79 -10.46 -5.86
C VAL A 59 10.58 -9.69 -5.36
N GLN A 60 10.80 -8.43 -4.98
CA GLN A 60 9.72 -7.49 -4.64
C GLN A 60 9.59 -6.47 -5.77
N ILE A 61 8.51 -6.56 -6.52
CA ILE A 61 8.29 -5.76 -7.73
C ILE A 61 7.30 -4.65 -7.43
N PRO A 62 7.63 -3.37 -7.61
CA PRO A 62 6.64 -2.31 -7.59
C PRO A 62 5.49 -2.60 -8.56
N SER A 63 4.26 -2.47 -8.10
CA SER A 63 3.04 -2.85 -8.84
C SER A 63 2.26 -1.65 -9.35
N PHE A 64 1.87 -0.78 -8.46
CA PHE A 64 1.24 0.52 -8.77
C PHE A 64 1.38 1.48 -7.59
N GLY A 65 1.10 2.77 -7.83
CA GLY A 65 1.05 3.78 -6.79
C GLY A 65 -0.29 3.78 -6.08
N THR A 66 -0.26 4.06 -4.78
CA THR A 66 -1.44 4.20 -3.94
C THR A 66 -1.36 5.46 -3.09
N ALA A 67 -2.49 6.14 -2.90
CA ALA A 67 -2.67 7.11 -1.83
C ALA A 67 -3.16 6.41 -0.56
N VAL A 68 -2.89 6.97 0.60
CA VAL A 68 -3.64 6.66 1.81
C VAL A 68 -4.59 7.83 2.07
N GLY A 69 -5.84 7.68 1.63
CA GLY A 69 -6.85 8.71 1.84
C GLY A 69 -7.30 8.77 3.29
N ILE A 70 -7.76 9.94 3.70
CA ILE A 70 -8.25 10.22 5.06
C ILE A 70 -9.78 10.39 4.99
N PRO A 71 -10.54 9.28 4.94
CA PRO A 71 -12.00 9.37 4.92
C PRO A 71 -12.53 9.82 6.27
N PHE A 72 -13.63 10.58 6.21
CA PHE A 72 -14.31 11.08 7.39
C PHE A 72 -15.83 11.02 7.23
N LYS A 73 -16.53 11.01 8.34
CA LYS A 73 -18.00 11.15 8.39
C LYS A 73 -18.37 12.04 9.57
N LYS A 74 -18.86 13.24 9.25
CA LYS A 74 -19.35 14.21 10.22
C LYS A 74 -20.61 14.89 9.69
N ALA A 75 -21.70 14.87 10.46
CA ALA A 75 -22.91 15.61 10.10
C ALA A 75 -22.60 17.11 10.04
N GLY A 76 -23.07 17.78 8.98
CA GLY A 76 -22.82 19.19 8.76
C GLY A 76 -21.49 19.50 8.06
N LEU A 77 -20.63 18.51 7.80
CA LEU A 77 -19.35 18.71 7.12
C LEU A 77 -19.33 17.88 5.83
N SER A 78 -19.22 18.52 4.68
CA SER A 78 -19.15 17.89 3.36
C SER A 78 -17.76 17.89 2.75
N THR A 79 -16.91 18.81 3.17
CA THR A 79 -15.50 18.95 2.73
C THR A 79 -14.62 19.17 3.95
N LEU A 80 -13.40 18.71 3.87
CA LEU A 80 -12.38 18.89 4.90
C LEU A 80 -11.02 18.98 4.22
N THR A 81 -10.22 19.95 4.61
CA THR A 81 -8.80 20.02 4.26
C THR A 81 -7.97 19.92 5.53
N LEU A 82 -6.94 19.10 5.52
CA LEU A 82 -6.05 18.87 6.66
C LEU A 82 -4.61 19.16 6.24
N ASN A 83 -3.88 19.82 7.12
CA ASN A 83 -2.43 19.95 7.04
C ASN A 83 -1.73 18.91 7.94
N ASP A 84 -0.39 18.88 7.89
CA ASP A 84 0.42 17.93 8.66
C ASP A 84 0.19 18.08 10.17
N ASP A 85 0.07 19.32 10.69
CA ASP A 85 -0.17 19.58 12.10
C ASP A 85 -1.50 18.95 12.58
N GLN A 86 -2.54 19.08 11.78
CA GLN A 86 -3.84 18.49 12.09
C GLN A 86 -3.80 16.97 11.98
N LEU A 87 -3.11 16.41 10.98
CA LEU A 87 -2.90 14.96 10.89
C LEU A 87 -2.14 14.43 12.11
N CYS A 88 -1.05 15.06 12.48
CA CYS A 88 -0.29 14.72 13.69
C CYS A 88 -1.16 14.78 14.95
N GLY A 89 -1.94 15.84 15.10
CA GLY A 89 -2.86 16.02 16.24
C GLY A 89 -3.95 14.94 16.30
N ILE A 90 -4.56 14.60 15.17
CA ILE A 90 -5.60 13.55 15.08
C ILE A 90 -5.01 12.18 15.42
N PHE A 91 -3.95 11.79 14.72
CA PHE A 91 -3.39 10.44 14.84
C PHE A 91 -2.53 10.23 16.09
N SER A 92 -2.16 11.30 16.81
CA SER A 92 -1.60 11.20 18.17
C SER A 92 -2.67 11.18 19.27
N GLY A 93 -3.94 11.48 18.94
CA GLY A 93 -5.02 11.63 19.92
C GLY A 93 -5.03 12.95 20.65
N GLN A 94 -4.28 13.95 20.20
CA GLN A 94 -4.25 15.30 20.78
C GLN A 94 -5.45 16.14 20.32
N ILE A 95 -5.81 16.05 19.04
CA ILE A 95 -7.05 16.63 18.51
C ILE A 95 -8.16 15.61 18.69
N THR A 96 -9.09 15.91 19.59
CA THR A 96 -10.20 15.00 19.97
C THR A 96 -11.58 15.56 19.66
N ASP A 97 -11.68 16.83 19.25
CA ASP A 97 -12.95 17.49 18.92
C ASP A 97 -12.92 18.05 17.50
N TRP A 98 -14.05 17.91 16.80
CA TRP A 98 -14.22 18.38 15.42
C TRP A 98 -14.05 19.89 15.28
N SER A 99 -14.36 20.68 16.33
CA SER A 99 -14.22 22.13 16.30
C SER A 99 -12.76 22.60 16.14
N ALA A 100 -11.78 21.75 16.45
CA ALA A 100 -10.38 22.02 16.19
C ALA A 100 -9.99 21.85 14.70
N LEU A 101 -10.83 21.20 13.91
CA LEU A 101 -10.63 21.01 12.46
C LEU A 101 -11.50 21.98 11.66
N ASP A 102 -12.75 22.19 12.10
CA ASP A 102 -13.72 23.12 11.48
C ASP A 102 -14.65 23.67 12.57
N SER A 103 -14.62 24.98 12.76
CA SER A 103 -15.40 25.68 13.80
C SER A 103 -16.92 25.63 13.62
N SER A 104 -17.41 25.20 12.45
CA SER A 104 -18.85 25.05 12.17
C SER A 104 -19.45 23.78 12.78
N VAL A 105 -18.63 22.85 13.22
CA VAL A 105 -19.02 21.57 13.80
C VAL A 105 -18.31 21.32 15.12
N SER A 106 -18.86 20.45 15.96
CA SER A 106 -18.26 20.11 17.26
C SER A 106 -18.56 18.67 17.65
N GLY A 107 -17.93 18.19 18.73
CA GLY A 107 -18.12 16.87 19.29
C GLY A 107 -16.91 15.96 19.05
N MET A 108 -16.85 14.89 19.82
CA MET A 108 -15.71 14.01 19.88
C MET A 108 -15.44 13.30 18.55
N ILE A 109 -14.17 13.34 18.11
CA ILE A 109 -13.67 12.58 16.97
C ILE A 109 -13.38 11.15 17.41
N LYS A 110 -13.92 10.17 16.67
CA LYS A 110 -13.51 8.77 16.76
C LYS A 110 -12.49 8.49 15.65
N VAL A 111 -11.28 8.11 16.01
CA VAL A 111 -10.22 7.76 15.06
C VAL A 111 -10.27 6.26 14.77
N VAL A 112 -10.57 5.89 13.54
CA VAL A 112 -10.63 4.49 13.12
C VAL A 112 -9.24 4.09 12.61
N TYR A 113 -8.71 2.98 13.14
CA TYR A 113 -7.38 2.51 12.79
C TYR A 113 -7.34 0.99 12.59
N HIS A 114 -6.39 0.50 11.79
CA HIS A 114 -6.10 -0.93 11.65
C HIS A 114 -5.52 -1.49 12.95
N SER A 115 -6.25 -2.42 13.60
CA SER A 115 -5.74 -3.19 14.74
C SER A 115 -4.96 -4.44 14.31
N ASP A 116 -5.02 -4.81 13.04
CA ASP A 116 -4.19 -5.79 12.37
C ASP A 116 -2.96 -5.13 11.70
N SER A 117 -2.03 -5.95 11.23
CA SER A 117 -0.91 -5.48 10.40
C SER A 117 -1.44 -5.07 9.03
N SER A 118 -1.13 -3.85 8.59
CA SER A 118 -1.58 -3.31 7.30
C SER A 118 -0.49 -2.46 6.65
N GLY A 119 -0.24 -2.68 5.37
CA GLY A 119 0.68 -1.84 4.60
C GLY A 119 0.16 -0.41 4.43
N THR A 120 -1.16 -0.21 4.43
CA THR A 120 -1.77 1.12 4.46
C THR A 120 -1.35 1.89 5.73
N SER A 121 -1.26 1.18 6.89
CA SER A 121 -0.71 1.77 8.13
C SER A 121 0.76 2.12 7.98
N GLU A 122 1.57 1.31 7.28
CA GLU A 122 2.98 1.61 7.07
C GLU A 122 3.18 2.87 6.23
N ILE A 123 2.42 3.06 5.15
CA ILE A 123 2.49 4.28 4.33
C ILE A 123 2.08 5.51 5.16
N LEU A 124 0.99 5.42 5.93
CA LEU A 124 0.57 6.49 6.83
C LEU A 124 1.65 6.82 7.87
N THR A 125 2.15 5.81 8.60
CA THR A 125 3.13 6.01 9.67
C THR A 125 4.47 6.51 9.15
N ARG A 126 4.84 6.18 7.91
CA ARG A 126 6.02 6.73 7.24
C ARG A 126 5.90 8.25 7.05
N HIS A 127 4.74 8.72 6.60
CA HIS A 127 4.48 10.16 6.49
C HIS A 127 4.48 10.82 7.87
N LEU A 128 3.70 10.30 8.83
CA LEU A 128 3.63 10.85 10.18
C LEU A 128 5.00 10.87 10.89
N ASN A 129 5.82 9.83 10.71
CA ASN A 129 7.19 9.80 11.24
C ASN A 129 8.06 10.93 10.68
N ALA A 130 7.85 11.29 9.41
CA ALA A 130 8.63 12.34 8.75
C ALA A 130 8.19 13.75 9.13
N VAL A 131 6.89 13.99 9.35
CA VAL A 131 6.33 15.34 9.52
C VAL A 131 5.97 15.68 10.96
N CYS A 132 5.66 14.70 11.81
CA CYS A 132 5.26 14.93 13.19
C CYS A 132 6.49 15.04 14.10
N VAL A 133 7.01 16.25 14.25
CA VAL A 133 8.15 16.50 15.14
C VAL A 133 7.77 16.36 16.61
N ILE A 134 8.77 16.04 17.43
CA ILE A 134 8.66 15.96 18.90
C ILE A 134 8.00 17.23 19.44
N GLY A 135 6.83 17.11 20.07
CA GLY A 135 6.10 18.25 20.63
C GLY A 135 4.58 18.19 20.49
N TYR A 136 4.07 17.41 19.56
CA TYR A 136 2.61 17.27 19.37
C TYR A 136 1.94 16.58 20.56
N ASN A 137 2.49 15.49 21.03
CA ASN A 137 2.10 14.84 22.28
C ASN A 137 3.36 14.17 22.82
N SER A 138 3.83 14.58 23.95
CA SER A 138 5.07 14.07 24.58
C SER A 138 5.09 12.54 24.78
N ASN A 139 3.95 11.87 24.61
CA ASN A 139 3.80 10.43 24.83
C ASN A 139 3.67 9.62 23.52
N VAL A 140 3.62 10.26 22.35
CA VAL A 140 3.51 9.58 21.04
C VAL A 140 4.71 9.91 20.17
N THR A 141 5.42 8.87 19.75
CA THR A 141 6.50 8.99 18.76
C THR A 141 6.13 8.12 17.57
N PHE A 142 5.79 8.72 16.44
CA PHE A 142 5.45 7.96 15.26
C PHE A 142 6.66 7.18 14.75
N VAL A 143 6.48 5.87 14.62
CA VAL A 143 7.47 4.94 14.06
C VAL A 143 6.91 4.29 12.80
N ILE A 144 7.74 4.06 11.80
CA ILE A 144 7.34 3.39 10.56
C ILE A 144 6.99 1.94 10.90
N SER A 145 5.70 1.61 10.82
CA SER A 145 5.20 0.29 11.17
C SER A 145 3.89 -0.03 10.44
N THR A 146 3.66 -1.32 10.20
CA THR A 146 2.36 -1.84 9.73
C THR A 146 1.26 -1.75 10.80
N LYS A 147 1.60 -1.32 12.02
CA LYS A 147 0.66 -1.13 13.15
C LYS A 147 0.80 0.26 13.72
N LEU A 148 -0.24 1.07 13.63
CA LEU A 148 -0.24 2.40 14.23
C LEU A 148 0.00 2.37 15.74
N SER A 149 -0.44 1.29 16.43
CA SER A 149 -0.25 1.12 17.87
C SER A 149 1.21 1.10 18.32
N ASP A 150 2.15 0.74 17.43
CA ASP A 150 3.58 0.70 17.77
C ASP A 150 4.14 2.11 18.06
N SER A 151 3.43 3.16 17.66
CA SER A 151 3.76 4.56 17.95
C SER A 151 3.32 5.01 19.35
N PHE A 152 2.54 4.20 20.07
CA PHE A 152 1.99 4.54 21.38
C PHE A 152 2.68 3.78 22.52
N PRO A 153 2.88 4.41 23.69
CA PRO A 153 3.48 3.74 24.83
C PRO A 153 2.75 2.43 25.19
N GLY A 154 3.50 1.33 25.17
CA GLY A 154 2.94 0.00 25.45
C GLY A 154 1.89 -0.49 24.43
N GLY A 155 1.76 0.16 23.29
CA GLY A 155 0.76 -0.17 22.27
C GLY A 155 -0.68 0.22 22.66
N VAL A 156 -0.85 1.03 23.72
CA VAL A 156 -2.17 1.39 24.26
C VAL A 156 -2.72 2.59 23.52
N MET A 157 -3.80 2.37 22.78
CA MET A 157 -4.47 3.41 22.00
C MET A 157 -5.35 4.30 22.88
N PRO A 158 -5.50 5.62 22.57
CA PRO A 158 -6.42 6.51 23.24
C PRO A 158 -7.88 6.02 23.20
N ALA A 159 -8.69 6.40 24.18
CA ALA A 159 -10.07 5.90 24.33
C ALA A 159 -11.01 6.24 23.17
N ASN A 160 -10.71 7.28 22.39
CA ASN A 160 -11.46 7.66 21.20
C ASN A 160 -10.99 6.95 19.92
N PHE A 161 -10.00 6.05 20.02
CA PHE A 161 -9.55 5.23 18.90
C PHE A 161 -10.34 3.94 18.80
N VAL A 162 -10.74 3.58 17.59
CA VAL A 162 -11.59 2.41 17.29
C VAL A 162 -10.82 1.48 16.36
N GLY A 163 -10.28 0.40 16.92
CA GLY A 163 -9.56 -0.63 16.17
C GLY A 163 -10.51 -1.45 15.30
N ARG A 164 -10.10 -1.69 14.05
CA ARG A 164 -10.79 -2.58 13.10
C ARG A 164 -9.77 -3.42 12.37
N ILE A 165 -10.19 -4.61 12.00
CA ILE A 165 -9.42 -5.51 11.12
C ILE A 165 -9.89 -5.33 9.68
N LEU A 166 -8.96 -5.43 8.75
CA LEU A 166 -9.17 -5.32 7.30
C LEU A 166 -9.76 -3.95 6.87
N SER A 167 -9.53 -3.56 5.64
CA SER A 167 -10.02 -2.28 5.10
C SER A 167 -11.55 -2.22 5.04
N THR A 168 -12.23 -3.35 4.89
CA THR A 168 -13.71 -3.44 4.97
C THR A 168 -14.22 -3.04 6.34
N GLY A 169 -13.61 -3.55 7.43
CA GLY A 169 -13.97 -3.17 8.78
C GLY A 169 -13.68 -1.70 9.09
N MET A 170 -12.57 -1.17 8.55
CA MET A 170 -12.23 0.26 8.61
C MET A 170 -13.32 1.12 7.95
N ARG A 171 -13.66 0.79 6.69
CA ARG A 171 -14.70 1.47 5.91
C ARG A 171 -16.03 1.51 6.67
N ASP A 172 -16.49 0.36 7.15
CA ASP A 172 -17.77 0.23 7.84
C ASP A 172 -17.79 1.07 9.12
N ALA A 173 -16.69 1.10 9.86
CA ALA A 173 -16.59 1.92 11.06
C ALA A 173 -16.56 3.43 10.74
N VAL A 174 -15.85 3.85 9.68
CA VAL A 174 -15.87 5.27 9.26
C VAL A 174 -17.28 5.70 8.85
N ALA A 175 -18.05 4.84 8.21
CA ALA A 175 -19.41 5.14 7.79
C ALA A 175 -20.38 5.42 8.95
N THR A 176 -20.06 5.04 10.21
CA THR A 176 -20.97 5.19 11.37
C THR A 176 -21.18 6.63 11.86
N GLY A 177 -20.26 7.55 11.54
CA GLY A 177 -20.37 8.97 11.88
C GLY A 177 -19.56 9.43 13.09
N ASN A 178 -19.23 10.71 13.12
CA ASN A 178 -18.25 11.36 14.02
C ASN A 178 -16.87 10.68 13.97
N THR A 179 -16.47 10.24 12.81
CA THR A 179 -15.32 9.37 12.59
C THR A 179 -14.37 9.96 11.56
N ILE A 180 -13.10 9.69 11.74
CA ILE A 180 -12.02 9.88 10.77
C ILE A 180 -11.16 8.63 10.77
N GLY A 181 -10.57 8.26 9.63
CA GLY A 181 -9.71 7.10 9.53
C GLY A 181 -8.76 7.21 8.34
N TYR A 182 -8.17 6.10 7.93
CA TYR A 182 -7.31 6.03 6.77
C TYR A 182 -7.58 4.75 5.96
N LEU A 183 -7.60 4.87 4.64
CA LEU A 183 -7.92 3.77 3.71
C LEU A 183 -7.20 3.97 2.37
N SER A 184 -6.98 2.88 1.66
CA SER A 184 -6.55 2.92 0.27
C SER A 184 -7.68 3.44 -0.65
N PRO A 185 -7.35 3.97 -1.85
CA PRO A 185 -8.30 4.74 -2.67
C PRO A 185 -9.53 3.95 -3.11
N ASN A 186 -9.41 2.64 -3.29
CA ASN A 186 -10.51 1.77 -3.72
C ASN A 186 -11.61 1.59 -2.65
N TYR A 187 -11.39 2.05 -1.41
CA TYR A 187 -12.36 2.01 -0.31
C TYR A 187 -12.99 3.38 0.00
N ILE A 188 -12.57 4.43 -0.68
CA ILE A 188 -13.11 5.77 -0.49
C ILE A 188 -13.81 6.23 -1.77
N ASN A 189 -14.82 7.11 -1.62
CA ASN A 189 -15.54 7.65 -2.76
C ASN A 189 -14.66 8.66 -3.50
N THR A 190 -13.88 8.18 -4.46
CA THR A 190 -13.24 9.02 -5.45
C THR A 190 -13.99 8.88 -6.78
N THR A 191 -14.08 9.94 -7.55
CA THR A 191 -14.67 9.93 -8.90
C THR A 191 -13.91 9.02 -9.87
N PHE A 192 -12.77 8.49 -9.46
CA PHE A 192 -11.84 7.73 -10.28
C PHE A 192 -11.81 6.22 -10.01
N ALA A 193 -12.62 5.73 -9.04
CA ALA A 193 -12.73 4.31 -8.75
C ALA A 193 -14.14 3.73 -9.03
N PRO A 194 -14.78 4.03 -10.19
CA PRO A 194 -16.17 3.65 -10.43
C PRO A 194 -16.38 2.14 -10.62
N SER A 195 -15.32 1.38 -10.87
CA SER A 195 -15.40 -0.08 -11.04
C SER A 195 -15.35 -0.84 -9.72
N SER A 196 -15.03 -0.20 -8.62
CA SER A 196 -15.05 -0.81 -7.30
C SER A 196 -16.47 -0.82 -6.74
N ALA A 197 -17.00 -1.99 -6.39
CA ALA A 197 -18.28 -2.10 -5.67
C ALA A 197 -18.25 -1.35 -4.33
N VAL A 198 -17.06 -1.13 -3.79
CA VAL A 198 -16.80 -0.42 -2.53
C VAL A 198 -16.91 1.09 -2.69
N ALA A 199 -16.58 1.63 -3.86
CA ALA A 199 -16.72 3.06 -4.16
C ALA A 199 -18.17 3.56 -4.06
N THR A 200 -19.16 2.67 -4.11
CA THR A 200 -20.58 3.01 -3.97
C THR A 200 -20.98 3.40 -2.54
N GLN A 201 -20.10 3.25 -1.56
CA GLN A 201 -20.42 3.52 -0.15
C GLN A 201 -20.20 4.98 0.28
N ASN A 202 -19.82 5.85 -0.64
CA ASN A 202 -19.82 7.31 -0.46
C ASN A 202 -19.07 7.81 0.79
N LEU A 203 -17.86 7.25 1.04
CA LEU A 203 -16.96 7.83 2.02
C LEU A 203 -16.26 9.05 1.42
N THR A 204 -16.52 10.22 1.99
CA THR A 204 -15.80 11.44 1.63
C THR A 204 -14.41 11.40 2.25
N ALA A 205 -13.37 11.73 1.48
CA ALA A 205 -12.01 11.89 1.98
C ALA A 205 -11.62 13.36 2.08
N ALA A 206 -10.81 13.68 3.07
CA ALA A 206 -10.21 14.99 3.20
C ALA A 206 -9.22 15.25 2.07
N SER A 207 -9.13 16.52 1.64
CA SER A 207 -7.94 17.03 0.94
C SER A 207 -6.80 17.15 1.94
N LEU A 208 -5.57 16.94 1.47
CA LEU A 208 -4.39 17.18 2.29
C LEU A 208 -3.54 18.30 1.67
N THR A 209 -3.14 19.24 2.49
CA THR A 209 -2.17 20.28 2.09
C THR A 209 -0.78 19.67 2.06
N ASN A 210 -0.11 19.71 0.92
CA ASN A 210 1.29 19.30 0.83
C ASN A 210 2.18 20.47 1.32
N ALA A 211 2.92 20.24 2.40
CA ALA A 211 3.75 21.29 3.03
C ALA A 211 4.90 21.77 2.13
N ASN A 212 5.30 20.99 1.12
CA ASN A 212 6.42 21.35 0.23
C ASN A 212 6.02 22.35 -0.86
N ASP A 213 4.78 22.30 -1.38
CA ASP A 213 4.30 23.23 -2.42
C ASP A 213 3.12 24.11 -1.96
N GLY A 214 2.55 23.82 -0.80
CA GLY A 214 1.46 24.59 -0.20
C GLY A 214 0.10 24.37 -0.87
N LEU A 215 -0.05 23.34 -1.73
CA LEU A 215 -1.29 23.06 -2.45
C LEU A 215 -2.09 21.93 -1.78
N ASP A 216 -3.41 21.96 -1.98
CA ASP A 216 -4.34 20.96 -1.47
C ASP A 216 -4.61 19.87 -2.50
N TYR A 217 -4.48 18.62 -2.10
CA TYR A 217 -4.62 17.46 -2.98
C TYR A 217 -5.66 16.46 -2.48
N GLN A 218 -6.48 15.95 -3.39
CA GLN A 218 -7.35 14.81 -3.14
C GLN A 218 -6.58 13.49 -3.33
N PRO A 219 -6.96 12.39 -2.64
CA PRO A 219 -6.31 11.08 -2.76
C PRO A 219 -6.71 10.35 -4.05
N ASP A 220 -6.49 10.98 -5.20
CA ASP A 220 -6.77 10.41 -6.50
C ASP A 220 -5.49 9.95 -7.24
N TYR A 221 -5.68 9.25 -8.36
CA TYR A 221 -4.56 8.68 -9.10
C TYR A 221 -3.65 9.74 -9.74
N LEU A 222 -4.18 10.91 -10.13
CA LEU A 222 -3.37 11.98 -10.76
C LEU A 222 -2.43 12.60 -9.72
N ASN A 223 -2.97 12.94 -8.57
CA ASN A 223 -2.22 13.52 -7.46
C ASN A 223 -1.22 12.51 -6.87
N THR A 224 -1.57 11.22 -6.87
CA THR A 224 -0.65 10.13 -6.50
C THR A 224 0.47 9.97 -7.53
N MET A 225 0.17 10.05 -8.84
CA MET A 225 1.21 10.02 -9.89
C MET A 225 2.19 11.19 -9.74
N GLN A 226 1.68 12.37 -9.41
CA GLN A 226 2.52 13.55 -9.15
C GLN A 226 3.45 13.31 -7.96
N ALA A 227 2.92 12.80 -6.85
CA ALA A 227 3.71 12.48 -5.65
C ALA A 227 4.81 11.44 -5.91
N LEU A 228 4.60 10.53 -6.86
CA LEU A 228 5.54 9.46 -7.21
C LEU A 228 6.45 9.82 -8.40
N SER A 229 6.36 11.03 -8.95
CA SER A 229 7.16 11.45 -10.11
C SER A 229 8.66 11.50 -9.83
N ASP A 230 9.04 11.80 -8.60
CA ASP A 230 10.42 11.99 -8.16
C ASP A 230 11.00 10.75 -7.44
N LEU A 231 10.35 9.58 -7.59
CA LEU A 231 10.94 8.35 -7.08
C LEU A 231 12.35 8.15 -7.67
N PRO A 232 13.33 7.75 -6.85
CA PRO A 232 14.67 7.49 -7.33
C PRO A 232 14.67 6.36 -8.36
N ALA A 233 15.62 6.41 -9.29
CA ALA A 233 15.83 5.30 -10.19
C ALA A 233 16.21 4.03 -9.41
N VAL A 234 15.70 2.88 -9.87
CA VAL A 234 16.12 1.59 -9.33
C VAL A 234 17.62 1.40 -9.57
N GLY A 235 18.35 1.02 -8.53
CA GLY A 235 19.80 0.90 -8.60
C GLY A 235 20.37 -0.12 -7.61
N GLY A 236 21.69 -0.23 -7.59
CA GLY A 236 22.39 -1.19 -6.72
C GLY A 236 22.33 -2.64 -7.21
N ASP A 237 22.27 -3.58 -6.28
CA ASP A 237 22.18 -5.02 -6.58
C ASP A 237 20.72 -5.41 -6.83
N LEU A 238 20.32 -5.48 -8.11
CA LEU A 238 18.95 -5.80 -8.54
C LEU A 238 18.49 -7.22 -8.17
N SER A 239 19.39 -8.08 -7.66
CA SER A 239 19.01 -9.40 -7.13
C SER A 239 18.43 -9.33 -5.72
N ARG A 240 18.45 -8.15 -5.10
CA ARG A 240 17.97 -7.91 -3.74
C ARG A 240 16.64 -7.19 -3.77
N PRO A 241 15.64 -7.64 -3.00
CA PRO A 241 14.34 -6.97 -2.96
C PRO A 241 14.42 -5.52 -2.49
N GLU A 242 15.39 -5.19 -1.62
CA GLU A 242 15.59 -3.82 -1.11
C GLU A 242 15.91 -2.81 -2.22
N SER A 243 16.52 -3.25 -3.34
CA SER A 243 16.80 -2.38 -4.49
C SER A 243 15.52 -1.92 -5.23
N TRP A 244 14.41 -2.61 -5.02
CA TRP A 244 13.10 -2.31 -5.59
C TRP A 244 12.12 -1.68 -4.59
N ALA A 245 12.50 -1.61 -3.32
CA ALA A 245 11.70 -1.09 -2.22
C ALA A 245 11.74 0.45 -2.19
N LEU A 246 11.20 1.08 -3.23
CA LEU A 246 11.13 2.54 -3.34
C LEU A 246 10.03 3.10 -2.43
N THR A 247 10.38 4.06 -1.59
CA THR A 247 9.42 4.67 -0.66
C THR A 247 9.49 6.19 -0.75
N VAL A 248 8.38 6.84 -0.45
CA VAL A 248 8.27 8.29 -0.32
C VAL A 248 7.60 8.61 1.02
N ALA A 249 8.08 9.61 1.74
CA ALA A 249 7.50 10.06 3.00
C ALA A 249 6.86 11.45 2.87
N THR A 250 7.54 12.36 2.15
CA THR A 250 7.15 13.76 1.94
C THR A 250 7.43 14.11 0.48
N PRO A 251 6.50 13.80 -0.44
CA PRO A 251 6.70 14.11 -1.86
C PRO A 251 6.79 15.63 -2.06
N PRO A 252 7.61 16.11 -3.03
CA PRO A 252 7.76 17.56 -3.28
C PRO A 252 6.49 18.21 -3.82
N ALA A 253 5.57 17.42 -4.38
CA ALA A 253 4.26 17.84 -4.88
C ALA A 253 3.31 16.66 -4.94
N GLY A 254 2.00 16.90 -5.09
CA GLY A 254 0.99 15.85 -5.16
C GLY A 254 0.49 15.41 -3.79
N TYR A 255 -0.24 14.29 -3.74
CA TYR A 255 -0.89 13.86 -2.50
C TYR A 255 0.15 13.42 -1.44
N PRO A 256 0.17 14.02 -0.24
CA PRO A 256 1.26 13.85 0.73
C PRO A 256 1.48 12.41 1.20
N ILE A 257 0.38 11.67 1.45
CA ILE A 257 0.45 10.29 1.94
C ILE A 257 0.33 9.32 0.76
N SER A 258 1.41 9.20 0.00
CA SER A 258 1.51 8.34 -1.18
C SER A 258 2.58 7.27 -1.01
N GLY A 259 2.37 6.12 -1.65
CA GLY A 259 3.31 5.01 -1.62
C GLY A 259 3.17 4.08 -2.82
N LEU A 260 3.88 2.97 -2.77
CA LEU A 260 3.80 1.89 -3.75
C LEU A 260 3.19 0.64 -3.15
N THR A 261 2.49 -0.11 -3.97
CA THR A 261 2.18 -1.51 -3.70
C THR A 261 3.19 -2.40 -4.42
N TYR A 262 3.36 -3.62 -3.96
CA TYR A 262 4.37 -4.55 -4.45
C TYR A 262 3.77 -5.91 -4.79
N LEU A 263 4.46 -6.63 -5.67
CA LEU A 263 4.25 -8.06 -5.92
C LEU A 263 5.50 -8.80 -5.44
N ASP A 264 5.34 -9.62 -4.42
CA ASP A 264 6.40 -10.46 -3.88
C ASP A 264 6.34 -11.83 -4.52
N GLN A 265 7.45 -12.29 -5.09
CA GLN A 265 7.56 -13.57 -5.77
C GLN A 265 8.98 -14.11 -5.76
N VAL A 266 9.13 -15.34 -6.22
CA VAL A 266 10.43 -15.99 -6.32
C VAL A 266 10.98 -15.93 -7.74
N GLN A 267 12.28 -16.08 -7.88
CA GLN A 267 12.92 -16.08 -9.18
C GLN A 267 12.74 -17.40 -9.94
N CYS A 268 12.74 -18.55 -9.23
CA CYS A 268 12.78 -19.86 -9.85
C CYS A 268 11.52 -20.67 -9.56
N TYR A 269 10.87 -21.16 -10.60
CA TYR A 269 9.66 -22.00 -10.54
C TYR A 269 9.97 -23.41 -11.04
N LYS A 270 9.39 -24.41 -10.36
CA LYS A 270 9.52 -25.82 -10.73
C LYS A 270 8.74 -26.15 -12.00
N ASP A 271 7.54 -25.62 -12.10
CA ASP A 271 6.63 -25.86 -13.22
C ASP A 271 6.79 -24.74 -14.26
N ALA A 272 7.22 -25.12 -15.47
CA ALA A 272 7.41 -24.18 -16.58
C ALA A 272 6.09 -23.50 -17.01
N THR A 273 4.94 -24.16 -16.83
CA THR A 273 3.61 -23.58 -17.14
C THR A 273 3.28 -22.48 -16.14
N VAL A 274 3.55 -22.70 -14.85
CA VAL A 274 3.37 -21.68 -13.80
C VAL A 274 4.29 -20.51 -14.06
N GLN A 275 5.57 -20.74 -14.32
CA GLN A 275 6.54 -19.70 -14.67
C GLN A 275 6.06 -18.87 -15.87
N GLY A 276 5.61 -19.54 -16.93
CA GLY A 276 5.08 -18.86 -18.14
C GLY A 276 3.86 -17.98 -17.82
N LYS A 277 2.96 -18.42 -16.94
CA LYS A 277 1.81 -17.63 -16.50
C LYS A 277 2.19 -16.43 -15.62
N ILE A 278 3.17 -16.59 -14.75
CA ILE A 278 3.71 -15.47 -13.94
C ILE A 278 4.34 -14.42 -14.87
N LEU A 279 5.16 -14.82 -15.82
CA LEU A 279 5.75 -13.90 -16.79
C LEU A 279 4.67 -13.20 -17.64
N ALA A 280 3.66 -13.94 -18.11
CA ALA A 280 2.55 -13.36 -18.87
C ALA A 280 1.72 -12.37 -18.05
N PHE A 281 1.52 -12.67 -16.75
CA PHE A 281 0.87 -11.76 -15.82
C PHE A 281 1.69 -10.47 -15.63
N LEU A 282 2.98 -10.57 -15.37
CA LEU A 282 3.87 -9.41 -15.20
C LEU A 282 3.99 -8.59 -16.48
N ASP A 283 4.13 -9.26 -17.64
CA ASP A 283 4.13 -8.59 -18.94
C ASP A 283 2.84 -7.79 -19.15
N ARG A 284 1.68 -8.42 -18.91
CA ARG A 284 0.39 -7.74 -18.97
C ARG A 284 0.26 -6.61 -17.98
N HIS A 285 0.71 -6.83 -16.74
CA HIS A 285 0.63 -5.85 -15.65
C HIS A 285 1.43 -4.59 -15.96
N THR A 286 2.61 -4.75 -16.57
CA THR A 286 3.53 -3.68 -16.93
C THR A 286 3.38 -3.17 -18.37
N THR A 287 2.37 -3.62 -19.12
CA THR A 287 2.08 -3.11 -20.47
C THR A 287 1.22 -1.85 -20.38
N TYR A 288 1.80 -0.71 -20.79
CA TYR A 288 1.19 0.62 -20.66
C TYR A 288 0.84 1.28 -22.00
N SER A 289 0.80 0.50 -23.10
CA SER A 289 0.44 0.97 -24.44
C SER A 289 -0.28 -0.11 -25.23
N GLY A 290 -0.85 0.28 -26.39
CA GLY A 290 -1.55 -0.63 -27.30
C GLY A 290 -2.85 -1.20 -26.72
N THR A 291 -3.33 -2.28 -27.32
CA THR A 291 -4.59 -2.94 -26.95
C THR A 291 -4.56 -3.60 -25.57
N ASN A 292 -3.36 -3.89 -25.08
CA ASN A 292 -3.13 -4.51 -23.78
C ASN A 292 -2.80 -3.50 -22.68
N ASN A 293 -2.99 -2.20 -22.93
CA ASN A 293 -2.71 -1.15 -21.96
C ASN A 293 -3.46 -1.39 -20.63
N ASN A 294 -2.69 -1.52 -19.55
CA ASN A 294 -3.23 -1.77 -18.21
C ASN A 294 -3.53 -0.48 -17.41
N ARG A 295 -3.03 0.68 -17.87
CA ARG A 295 -3.25 1.97 -17.18
C ARG A 295 -4.72 2.27 -16.86
N PRO A 296 -5.69 2.09 -17.79
CA PRO A 296 -7.08 2.37 -17.48
C PRO A 296 -7.62 1.51 -16.34
N ARG A 297 -7.22 0.24 -16.25
CA ARG A 297 -7.67 -0.65 -15.16
C ARG A 297 -7.12 -0.20 -13.81
N ILE A 298 -5.85 0.19 -13.75
CA ILE A 298 -5.23 0.71 -12.52
C ILE A 298 -5.97 1.97 -12.08
N ARG A 299 -6.15 2.94 -12.99
CA ARG A 299 -6.84 4.21 -12.71
C ARG A 299 -8.29 4.04 -12.28
N ASN A 300 -9.02 3.15 -12.94
CA ASN A 300 -10.43 2.90 -12.64
C ASN A 300 -10.63 2.27 -11.24
N ASN A 301 -9.57 1.76 -10.63
CA ASN A 301 -9.58 1.30 -9.24
C ASN A 301 -8.96 2.32 -8.28
N GLY A 302 -8.73 3.56 -8.71
CA GLY A 302 -8.22 4.65 -7.87
C GLY A 302 -6.71 4.65 -7.68
N PHE A 303 -5.99 3.69 -8.28
CA PHE A 303 -4.54 3.57 -8.14
C PHE A 303 -3.79 4.30 -9.25
N ALA A 304 -2.55 4.68 -8.98
CA ALA A 304 -1.67 5.36 -9.90
C ALA A 304 -0.81 4.36 -10.71
N PRO A 305 -0.82 4.43 -12.05
CA PRO A 305 0.19 3.71 -12.83
C PRO A 305 1.60 4.13 -12.43
N LEU A 306 2.53 3.18 -12.43
CA LEU A 306 3.93 3.46 -12.15
C LEU A 306 4.53 4.46 -13.17
N PRO A 307 5.55 5.24 -12.78
CA PRO A 307 6.38 5.98 -13.72
C PRO A 307 6.95 5.06 -14.81
N THR A 308 7.03 5.56 -16.04
CA THR A 308 7.49 4.77 -17.20
C THR A 308 8.92 4.27 -17.03
N THR A 309 9.78 5.05 -16.38
CA THR A 309 11.16 4.67 -16.05
C THR A 309 11.23 3.43 -15.18
N LEU A 310 10.35 3.36 -14.16
CA LEU A 310 10.26 2.21 -13.27
C LEU A 310 9.70 0.98 -13.99
N VAL A 311 8.66 1.17 -14.82
CA VAL A 311 8.12 0.10 -15.66
C VAL A 311 9.19 -0.47 -16.60
N SER A 312 9.98 0.40 -17.25
CA SER A 312 11.09 -0.05 -18.10
C SER A 312 12.12 -0.83 -17.30
N ALA A 313 12.51 -0.35 -16.11
CA ALA A 313 13.45 -1.08 -15.23
C ALA A 313 12.94 -2.48 -14.86
N ILE A 314 11.66 -2.61 -14.51
CA ILE A 314 11.03 -3.91 -14.22
C ILE A 314 11.09 -4.82 -15.46
N ARG A 315 10.67 -4.34 -16.61
CA ARG A 315 10.64 -5.12 -17.85
C ARG A 315 12.04 -5.57 -18.29
N ASP A 316 12.99 -4.65 -18.26
CA ASP A 316 14.35 -4.91 -18.76
C ASP A 316 15.13 -5.87 -17.87
N ASN A 317 14.89 -5.87 -16.55
CA ASN A 317 15.66 -6.67 -15.62
C ASN A 317 14.91 -7.93 -15.15
N LEU A 318 13.61 -7.81 -14.80
CA LEU A 318 12.87 -8.90 -14.15
C LEU A 318 12.07 -9.77 -15.14
N ILE A 319 11.82 -9.28 -16.37
CA ILE A 319 11.09 -10.01 -17.40
C ILE A 319 12.04 -10.42 -18.54
N ASN A 320 12.75 -9.46 -19.16
CA ASN A 320 13.45 -9.66 -20.42
C ASN A 320 14.95 -9.90 -20.30
N ASN A 321 15.58 -9.64 -19.14
CA ASN A 321 17.03 -9.74 -18.92
C ASN A 321 17.88 -8.96 -19.94
N VAL A 322 17.42 -7.79 -20.38
CA VAL A 322 18.10 -6.99 -21.44
C VAL A 322 19.55 -6.66 -21.05
N ASN A 323 19.78 -6.41 -19.77
CA ASN A 323 21.08 -6.01 -19.23
C ASN A 323 21.97 -7.19 -18.84
N GLY A 324 21.55 -8.45 -19.06
CA GLY A 324 22.32 -9.64 -18.73
C GLY A 324 22.63 -9.85 -17.24
N LYS A 325 21.85 -9.20 -16.35
CA LYS A 325 22.03 -9.30 -14.90
C LYS A 325 21.58 -10.64 -14.31
N ASN A 326 20.86 -11.46 -15.09
CA ASN A 326 20.32 -12.77 -14.70
C ASN A 326 19.40 -12.72 -13.46
N VAL A 327 18.71 -11.59 -13.24
CA VAL A 327 17.76 -11.41 -12.14
C VAL A 327 16.31 -11.64 -12.58
N ASN A 328 16.06 -11.86 -13.86
CA ASN A 328 14.73 -12.12 -14.40
C ASN A 328 14.15 -13.44 -13.90
N ILE A 329 12.84 -13.48 -13.85
CA ILE A 329 12.08 -14.66 -13.42
C ILE A 329 12.28 -15.80 -14.40
N GLY A 330 12.62 -16.98 -13.86
CA GLY A 330 12.91 -18.17 -14.65
C GLY A 330 14.24 -18.13 -15.39
N ASN A 331 15.18 -17.28 -14.98
CA ASN A 331 16.49 -17.22 -15.61
C ASN A 331 17.20 -18.58 -15.57
N THR A 332 17.60 -19.12 -16.71
CA THR A 332 18.16 -20.45 -16.83
C THR A 332 19.50 -20.60 -16.10
N THR A 333 20.32 -19.55 -16.08
CA THR A 333 21.62 -19.57 -15.37
C THR A 333 21.41 -19.47 -13.85
N ALA A 334 20.60 -18.51 -13.39
CA ALA A 334 20.39 -18.30 -11.96
C ALA A 334 19.58 -19.43 -11.30
N CYS A 335 18.73 -20.12 -12.08
CA CYS A 335 17.89 -21.21 -11.60
C CYS A 335 18.50 -22.61 -11.85
N ALA A 336 19.69 -22.68 -12.46
CA ALA A 336 20.36 -23.95 -12.68
C ALA A 336 20.57 -24.70 -11.35
N GLY A 337 20.14 -25.96 -11.30
CA GLY A 337 20.24 -26.82 -10.11
C GLY A 337 19.30 -26.46 -8.96
N LYS A 338 18.40 -25.49 -9.11
CA LYS A 338 17.37 -25.15 -8.11
C LYS A 338 16.09 -25.94 -8.35
N ALA A 339 15.47 -26.42 -7.26
CA ALA A 339 14.21 -27.16 -7.35
C ALA A 339 13.06 -26.29 -7.87
N GLY A 340 13.10 -24.99 -7.56
CA GLY A 340 12.02 -24.04 -7.83
C GLY A 340 10.82 -24.18 -6.88
N ARG A 341 9.93 -23.18 -6.93
CA ARG A 341 8.71 -23.13 -6.14
C ARG A 341 7.58 -23.90 -6.79
#